data_69e6c73a4ff71c0fd26d95c720978660
#
_entry.id   69e6c73a4ff71c0fd26d95c720978660
#
_cell.length_a   1.000
_cell.length_b   1.000
_cell.length_c   1.000
_cell.angle_alpha   90.00
_cell.angle_beta   90.00
_cell.angle_gamma   90.00
#
_symmetry.space_group_name_H-M   'P 1'
#
loop_
_entity.id
_entity.type
_entity.pdbx_description
1 polymer ?
#
loop_
_entity_poly.entity_id
_entity_poly.type
_entity_poly.pdbx_seq_one_letter_code
_entity_poly.pdbx_strand_id
1 'polypeptide(L)'
;MSSTADSIEIDTASLLVGVPASKKLDALETALAARGFTLGVALDRAGPPTISVGEWLASGAPGAASVFADPADHLVAGLDATLPDGKRLEVRPGPRRAVGPDLTALVVGTHRRLASIEHAWLRIHRRDARRPAMPLPAGVDLDPPVSAAEARLLDAIAKELGGV
;
A
#
# COMPACT_ATOMS: atom_id res chain seq x y z
N MET A 1 -12.79 8.03 -25.89
CA MET A 1 -12.15 8.74 -24.74
C MET A 1 -11.73 7.65 -23.75
N SER A 2 -10.46 7.22 -23.82
CA SER A 2 -9.94 6.23 -22.85
C SER A 2 -9.90 6.87 -21.48
N SER A 3 -10.60 6.25 -20.54
CA SER A 3 -10.62 6.67 -19.14
C SER A 3 -9.20 6.58 -18.55
N THR A 4 -8.65 7.71 -18.16
CA THR A 4 -7.36 7.84 -17.46
C THR A 4 -7.37 7.12 -16.09
N ALA A 5 -8.53 6.63 -15.66
CA ALA A 5 -8.76 6.03 -14.34
C ALA A 5 -8.15 4.63 -14.14
N ASP A 6 -7.68 3.96 -15.21
CA ASP A 6 -7.16 2.58 -15.13
C ASP A 6 -5.69 2.45 -15.58
N SER A 7 -5.03 3.57 -15.89
CA SER A 7 -3.64 3.58 -16.36
C SER A 7 -2.66 3.60 -15.19
N ILE A 8 -1.64 2.76 -15.25
CA ILE A 8 -0.47 2.85 -14.37
C ILE A 8 0.49 3.91 -14.91
N GLU A 9 1.04 4.73 -14.04
CA GLU A 9 2.03 5.75 -14.35
C GLU A 9 3.36 5.36 -13.70
N ILE A 10 4.41 5.16 -14.49
CA ILE A 10 5.73 4.78 -13.98
C ILE A 10 6.70 5.94 -14.13
N ASP A 11 7.16 6.46 -13.00
CA ASP A 11 8.26 7.40 -12.90
C ASP A 11 9.57 6.63 -12.68
N THR A 12 10.33 6.45 -13.73
CA THR A 12 11.61 5.72 -13.69
C THR A 12 12.74 6.50 -13.03
N ALA A 13 12.61 7.83 -12.94
CA ALA A 13 13.61 8.69 -12.30
C ALA A 13 13.49 8.62 -10.77
N SER A 14 12.26 8.70 -10.26
CA SER A 14 11.98 8.61 -8.83
C SER A 14 11.78 7.17 -8.34
N LEU A 15 11.71 6.19 -9.24
CA LEU A 15 11.40 4.79 -8.96
C LEU A 15 10.04 4.65 -8.24
N LEU A 16 9.02 5.27 -8.81
CA LEU A 16 7.66 5.23 -8.31
C LEU A 16 6.69 4.71 -9.37
N VAL A 17 5.61 4.08 -8.95
CA VAL A 17 4.46 3.77 -9.79
C VAL A 17 3.19 4.34 -9.18
N GLY A 18 2.47 5.16 -9.95
CA GLY A 18 1.11 5.60 -9.66
C GLY A 18 0.11 4.56 -10.16
N VAL A 19 -0.80 4.13 -9.31
CA VAL A 19 -1.73 3.06 -9.62
C VAL A 19 -3.09 3.26 -8.96
N PRO A 20 -4.22 3.07 -9.68
CA PRO A 20 -5.54 3.08 -9.08
C PRO A 20 -5.70 1.89 -8.12
N ALA A 21 -6.39 2.10 -7.00
CA ALA A 21 -6.61 1.08 -5.98
C ALA A 21 -7.38 -0.14 -6.48
N SER A 22 -8.19 0.02 -7.54
CA SER A 22 -8.93 -1.07 -8.18
C SER A 22 -8.06 -2.06 -8.97
N LYS A 23 -6.83 -1.65 -9.32
CA LYS A 23 -5.91 -2.49 -10.10
C LYS A 23 -5.56 -3.76 -9.35
N LYS A 24 -5.59 -4.91 -10.04
CA LYS A 24 -5.16 -6.19 -9.46
C LYS A 24 -3.66 -6.20 -9.25
N LEU A 25 -3.22 -6.72 -8.11
CA LEU A 25 -1.80 -6.70 -7.71
C LEU A 25 -0.93 -7.54 -8.66
N ASP A 26 -1.41 -8.70 -9.08
CA ASP A 26 -0.73 -9.57 -10.05
C ASP A 26 -0.59 -8.92 -11.44
N ALA A 27 -1.63 -8.21 -11.88
CA ALA A 27 -1.61 -7.46 -13.14
C ALA A 27 -0.63 -6.28 -13.07
N LEU A 28 -0.53 -5.62 -11.92
CA LEU A 28 0.46 -4.57 -11.67
C LEU A 28 1.88 -5.13 -11.74
N GLU A 29 2.18 -6.21 -11.02
CA GLU A 29 3.50 -6.87 -11.06
C GLU A 29 3.86 -7.34 -12.47
N THR A 30 2.91 -7.89 -13.22
CA THR A 30 3.11 -8.27 -14.62
C THR A 30 3.48 -7.07 -15.49
N ALA A 31 2.77 -5.96 -15.34
CA ALA A 31 3.04 -4.73 -16.10
C ALA A 31 4.39 -4.10 -15.73
N LEU A 32 4.78 -4.14 -14.47
CA LEU A 32 6.10 -3.71 -14.00
C LEU A 32 7.21 -4.61 -14.53
N ALA A 33 7.00 -5.92 -14.47
CA ALA A 33 7.95 -6.93 -14.95
C ALA A 33 8.29 -6.75 -16.44
N ALA A 34 7.28 -6.46 -17.26
CA ALA A 34 7.46 -6.17 -18.69
C ALA A 34 8.36 -4.95 -18.96
N ARG A 35 8.54 -4.08 -17.95
CA ARG A 35 9.41 -2.88 -18.04
C ARG A 35 10.68 -2.99 -17.18
N GLY A 36 10.98 -4.17 -16.65
CA GLY A 36 12.18 -4.43 -15.86
C GLY A 36 12.10 -3.99 -14.40
N PHE A 37 10.88 -3.74 -13.89
CA PHE A 37 10.64 -3.32 -12.51
C PHE A 37 9.84 -4.34 -11.71
N THR A 38 9.76 -4.15 -10.40
CA THR A 38 8.96 -4.95 -9.45
C THR A 38 8.68 -4.14 -8.18
N LEU A 39 7.57 -4.40 -7.52
CA LEU A 39 7.33 -3.96 -6.13
C LEU A 39 8.15 -4.80 -5.13
N GLY A 40 8.63 -5.96 -5.54
CA GLY A 40 9.34 -6.89 -4.68
C GLY A 40 8.41 -7.65 -3.72
N VAL A 41 7.16 -7.83 -4.12
CA VAL A 41 6.13 -8.52 -3.33
C VAL A 41 6.20 -10.02 -3.57
N ALA A 42 6.10 -10.80 -2.50
CA ALA A 42 5.85 -12.23 -2.57
C ALA A 42 4.35 -12.46 -2.80
N LEU A 43 3.95 -12.63 -4.07
CA LEU A 43 2.53 -12.70 -4.47
C LEU A 43 1.78 -13.87 -3.82
N ASP A 44 2.46 -14.96 -3.54
CA ASP A 44 1.91 -16.13 -2.81
C ASP A 44 1.52 -15.81 -1.36
N ARG A 45 1.98 -14.70 -0.82
CA ARG A 45 1.69 -14.20 0.53
C ARG A 45 0.85 -12.93 0.55
N ALA A 46 0.64 -12.32 -0.61
CA ALA A 46 -0.08 -11.04 -0.72
C ALA A 46 -1.60 -11.18 -0.55
N GLY A 47 -2.12 -12.39 -0.51
CA GLY A 47 -3.55 -12.68 -0.46
C GLY A 47 -4.06 -13.41 -1.71
N PRO A 48 -5.37 -13.45 -1.94
CA PRO A 48 -5.92 -14.14 -3.10
C PRO A 48 -5.44 -13.52 -4.42
N PRO A 49 -5.30 -14.29 -5.50
CA PRO A 49 -4.80 -13.80 -6.81
C PRO A 49 -5.62 -12.62 -7.37
N THR A 50 -6.84 -12.46 -6.91
CA THR A 50 -7.75 -11.38 -7.34
C THR A 50 -7.67 -10.14 -6.48
N ILE A 51 -6.79 -10.08 -5.48
CA ILE A 51 -6.69 -8.93 -4.58
C ILE A 51 -6.35 -7.65 -5.36
N SER A 52 -7.05 -6.56 -5.05
CA SER A 52 -6.71 -5.25 -5.59
C SER A 52 -5.60 -4.58 -4.77
N VAL A 53 -4.90 -3.63 -5.38
CA VAL A 53 -3.87 -2.85 -4.69
C VAL A 53 -4.44 -2.15 -3.45
N GLY A 54 -5.65 -1.59 -3.55
CA GLY A 54 -6.29 -0.94 -2.40
C GLY A 54 -6.65 -1.90 -1.27
N GLU A 55 -7.14 -3.10 -1.58
CA GLU A 55 -7.42 -4.14 -0.59
C GLU A 55 -6.13 -4.65 0.05
N TRP A 56 -5.11 -4.88 -0.76
CA TRP A 56 -3.79 -5.31 -0.30
C TRP A 56 -3.14 -4.29 0.65
N LEU A 57 -3.16 -3.00 0.30
CA LEU A 57 -2.65 -1.94 1.18
C LEU A 57 -3.48 -1.80 2.45
N ALA A 58 -4.81 -1.88 2.33
CA ALA A 58 -5.70 -1.81 3.48
C ALA A 58 -5.49 -2.96 4.47
N SER A 59 -5.03 -4.13 4.00
CA SER A 59 -4.69 -5.28 4.85
C SER A 59 -3.25 -5.25 5.38
N GLY A 60 -2.50 -4.17 5.16
CA GLY A 60 -1.12 -4.04 5.64
C GLY A 60 -0.05 -4.53 4.67
N ALA A 61 -0.40 -4.68 3.40
CA ALA A 61 0.50 -5.09 2.32
C ALA A 61 1.28 -6.39 2.63
N PRO A 62 0.60 -7.51 2.96
CA PRO A 62 1.28 -8.77 3.25
C PRO A 62 2.15 -9.22 2.07
N GLY A 63 3.29 -9.84 2.36
CA GLY A 63 4.24 -10.25 1.34
C GLY A 63 5.14 -9.13 0.78
N ALA A 64 5.00 -7.89 1.26
CA ALA A 64 5.94 -6.81 0.93
C ALA A 64 7.37 -7.13 1.40
N ALA A 65 8.37 -6.56 0.73
CA ALA A 65 9.77 -7.03 0.78
C ALA A 65 10.46 -6.98 2.16
N SER A 66 9.88 -6.30 3.14
CA SER A 66 10.47 -6.23 4.49
C SER A 66 9.41 -6.44 5.55
N VAL A 67 9.60 -7.45 6.39
CA VAL A 67 8.78 -7.73 7.58
C VAL A 67 9.10 -6.83 8.76
N PHE A 68 10.22 -6.10 8.71
CA PHE A 68 10.66 -5.21 9.78
C PHE A 68 10.44 -3.74 9.47
N ALA A 69 9.96 -3.43 8.28
CA ALA A 69 9.68 -2.07 7.85
C ALA A 69 8.19 -1.91 7.60
N ASP A 70 7.59 -0.92 8.21
CA ASP A 70 6.20 -0.55 7.97
C ASP A 70 5.98 -0.29 6.48
N PRO A 71 4.99 -0.92 5.82
CA PRO A 71 4.65 -0.65 4.43
C PRO A 71 4.36 0.82 4.15
N ALA A 72 3.84 1.57 5.12
CA ALA A 72 3.63 3.00 5.00
C ALA A 72 4.95 3.76 4.81
N ASP A 73 6.05 3.29 5.42
CA ASP A 73 7.35 3.94 5.32
C ASP A 73 8.15 3.59 4.08
N HIS A 74 8.19 2.31 3.72
CA HIS A 74 9.13 1.86 2.69
C HIS A 74 8.47 1.50 1.35
N LEU A 75 7.17 1.23 1.32
CA LEU A 75 6.43 0.87 0.11
C LEU A 75 5.62 2.04 -0.43
N VAL A 76 4.83 2.71 0.41
CA VAL A 76 3.91 3.76 0.00
C VAL A 76 4.61 5.11 0.00
N ALA A 77 4.74 5.72 -1.19
CA ALA A 77 5.33 7.05 -1.35
C ALA A 77 4.28 8.18 -1.29
N GLY A 78 3.03 7.86 -1.54
CA GLY A 78 1.91 8.78 -1.50
C GLY A 78 0.60 8.04 -1.75
N LEU A 79 -0.53 8.64 -1.44
CA LEU A 79 -1.86 8.08 -1.72
C LEU A 79 -2.94 9.15 -1.76
N ASP A 80 -4.02 8.81 -2.45
CA ASP A 80 -5.31 9.48 -2.38
C ASP A 80 -6.31 8.54 -1.73
N ALA A 81 -7.08 9.05 -0.78
CA ALA A 81 -8.09 8.27 -0.09
C ALA A 81 -9.29 9.13 0.28
N THR A 82 -10.44 8.49 0.50
CA THR A 82 -11.65 9.12 1.02
C THR A 82 -11.86 8.71 2.46
N LEU A 83 -12.03 9.70 3.33
CA LEU A 83 -12.34 9.53 4.75
C LEU A 83 -13.81 9.15 4.94
N PRO A 84 -14.21 8.62 6.13
CA PRO A 84 -15.59 8.24 6.41
C PRO A 84 -16.60 9.39 6.25
N ASP A 85 -16.20 10.63 6.51
CA ASP A 85 -17.02 11.83 6.32
C ASP A 85 -17.10 12.32 4.86
N GLY A 86 -16.51 11.58 3.92
CA GLY A 86 -16.48 11.90 2.49
C GLY A 86 -15.40 12.91 2.09
N LYS A 87 -14.60 13.41 3.02
CA LYS A 87 -13.49 14.30 2.68
C LYS A 87 -12.35 13.53 2.03
N ARG A 88 -11.65 14.22 1.13
CA ARG A 88 -10.48 13.67 0.46
C ARG A 88 -9.23 13.88 1.31
N LEU A 89 -8.47 12.82 1.46
CA LEU A 89 -7.10 12.83 1.97
C LEU A 89 -6.14 12.66 0.80
N GLU A 90 -5.25 13.63 0.60
CA GLU A 90 -4.20 13.56 -0.42
C GLU A 90 -2.83 13.61 0.25
N VAL A 91 -2.05 12.55 0.08
CA VAL A 91 -0.65 12.49 0.49
C VAL A 91 0.20 12.49 -0.77
N ARG A 92 0.82 13.63 -1.06
CA ARG A 92 1.61 13.81 -2.28
C ARG A 92 2.78 12.84 -2.34
N PRO A 93 3.03 12.23 -3.50
CA PRO A 93 4.14 11.31 -3.66
C PRO A 93 5.48 12.01 -3.48
N GLY A 94 6.38 11.35 -2.76
CA GLY A 94 7.74 11.83 -2.57
C GLY A 94 8.71 10.69 -2.36
N PRO A 95 9.93 10.76 -2.95
CA PRO A 95 10.95 9.73 -2.76
C PRO A 95 11.43 9.63 -1.32
N ARG A 96 11.29 10.69 -0.55
CA ARG A 96 11.55 10.74 0.90
C ARG A 96 10.54 11.68 1.55
N ARG A 97 10.01 11.28 2.70
CA ARG A 97 9.23 12.18 3.55
C ARG A 97 10.18 12.95 4.45
N ALA A 98 10.13 14.26 4.37
CA ALA A 98 11.07 15.09 5.10
C ALA A 98 10.57 15.48 6.49
N VAL A 99 9.29 15.79 6.66
CA VAL A 99 8.73 16.33 7.92
C VAL A 99 7.20 16.18 7.93
N GLY A 100 6.62 15.90 9.09
CA GLY A 100 5.18 15.91 9.35
C GLY A 100 4.64 14.56 9.84
N PRO A 101 3.38 14.53 10.30
CA PRO A 101 2.75 13.28 10.68
C PRO A 101 2.61 12.35 9.47
N ASP A 102 2.90 11.06 9.67
CA ASP A 102 2.72 10.07 8.62
C ASP A 102 1.25 9.67 8.49
N LEU A 103 0.55 10.38 7.62
CA LEU A 103 -0.86 10.12 7.36
C LEU A 103 -1.10 8.79 6.61
N THR A 104 -0.08 8.23 5.94
CA THR A 104 -0.24 6.92 5.29
C THR A 104 -0.35 5.80 6.31
N ALA A 105 0.30 5.92 7.47
CA ALA A 105 0.17 4.97 8.57
C ALA A 105 -1.27 4.91 9.14
N LEU A 106 -2.08 5.96 8.96
CA LEU A 106 -3.50 5.94 9.33
C LEU A 106 -4.38 5.20 8.32
N VAL A 107 -3.87 4.86 7.16
CA VAL A 107 -4.67 4.27 6.06
C VAL A 107 -4.24 2.84 5.75
N VAL A 108 -2.92 2.60 5.69
CA VAL A 108 -2.35 1.28 5.40
C VAL A 108 -2.54 0.37 6.62
N GLY A 109 -3.02 -0.85 6.41
CA GLY A 109 -3.22 -1.83 7.47
C GLY A 109 -4.46 -1.61 8.36
N THR A 110 -5.31 -0.64 8.03
CA THR A 110 -6.50 -0.34 8.87
C THR A 110 -7.78 -1.01 8.39
N HIS A 111 -7.69 -1.93 7.42
CA HIS A 111 -8.83 -2.67 6.86
C HIS A 111 -9.98 -1.76 6.42
N ARG A 112 -9.66 -0.59 5.84
CA ARG A 112 -10.63 0.44 5.39
C ARG A 112 -11.45 1.10 6.50
N ARG A 113 -11.10 0.93 7.77
CA ARG A 113 -11.84 1.53 8.89
C ARG A 113 -11.70 3.04 8.93
N LEU A 114 -10.52 3.58 8.56
CA LEU A 114 -10.22 5.00 8.65
C LEU A 114 -10.30 5.72 7.31
N ALA A 115 -10.08 5.02 6.20
CA ALA A 115 -10.18 5.60 4.87
C ALA A 115 -10.29 4.52 3.79
N SER A 116 -10.84 4.88 2.63
CA SER A 116 -10.85 4.07 1.42
C SER A 116 -9.81 4.60 0.44
N ILE A 117 -8.80 3.79 0.11
CA ILE A 117 -7.76 4.16 -0.84
C ILE A 117 -8.35 4.18 -2.25
N GLU A 118 -8.09 5.23 -3.00
CA GLU A 118 -8.53 5.40 -4.39
C GLU A 118 -7.35 5.29 -5.38
N HIS A 119 -6.20 5.84 -4.99
CA HIS A 119 -4.99 5.81 -5.77
C HIS A 119 -3.77 5.70 -4.84
N ALA A 120 -2.72 5.03 -5.28
CA ALA A 120 -1.48 4.92 -4.52
C ALA A 120 -0.25 5.13 -5.40
N TRP A 121 0.75 5.78 -4.82
CA TRP A 121 2.10 5.86 -5.36
C TRP A 121 2.98 4.91 -4.58
N LEU A 122 3.51 3.88 -5.28
CA LEU A 122 4.30 2.81 -4.68
C LEU A 122 5.74 2.87 -5.16
N ARG A 123 6.67 2.53 -4.28
CA ARG A 123 8.08 2.41 -4.62
C ARG A 123 8.31 1.14 -5.42
N ILE A 124 9.03 1.29 -6.54
CA ILE A 124 9.44 0.18 -7.37
C ILE A 124 10.96 0.00 -7.37
N HIS A 125 11.38 -1.16 -7.78
CA HIS A 125 12.78 -1.52 -7.85
C HIS A 125 13.11 -2.13 -9.19
N ARG A 126 14.34 -1.96 -9.66
CA ARG A 126 14.83 -2.67 -10.84
C ARG A 126 14.94 -4.17 -10.52
N ARG A 127 14.48 -5.03 -11.42
CA ARG A 127 14.51 -6.49 -11.22
C ARG A 127 15.94 -7.07 -11.17
N ASP A 128 16.88 -6.44 -11.82
CA ASP A 128 18.31 -6.76 -11.82
C ASP A 128 19.04 -6.27 -10.56
N ALA A 129 18.43 -5.37 -9.78
CA ALA A 129 19.01 -4.90 -8.54
C ALA A 129 19.05 -6.05 -7.51
N ARG A 130 20.25 -6.47 -7.15
CA ARG A 130 20.48 -7.53 -6.16
C ARG A 130 19.96 -7.07 -4.80
N ARG A 131 18.81 -7.58 -4.39
CA ARG A 131 18.28 -7.37 -3.04
C ARG A 131 18.82 -8.47 -2.16
N PRO A 132 19.38 -8.15 -0.98
CA PRO A 132 19.58 -9.17 0.02
C PRO A 132 18.19 -9.73 0.37
N ALA A 133 17.99 -11.02 0.11
CA ALA A 133 16.84 -11.71 0.66
C ALA A 133 16.98 -11.68 2.17
N MET A 134 16.12 -10.89 2.85
CA MET A 134 16.03 -10.98 4.30
C MET A 134 15.14 -12.18 4.61
N PRO A 135 15.70 -13.24 5.22
CA PRO A 135 14.91 -14.38 5.62
C PRO A 135 13.89 -13.93 6.66
N LEU A 136 12.63 -14.30 6.46
CA LEU A 136 11.60 -14.16 7.48
C LEU A 136 12.02 -14.98 8.70
N PRO A 137 12.04 -14.41 9.91
CA PRO A 137 12.19 -15.21 11.12
C PRO A 137 11.10 -16.29 11.16
N ALA A 138 11.48 -17.51 11.48
CA ALA A 138 10.53 -18.60 11.65
C ALA A 138 9.51 -18.23 12.75
N GLY A 139 8.21 -18.37 12.47
CA GLY A 139 7.14 -18.15 13.44
C GLY A 139 6.61 -16.70 13.51
N VAL A 140 7.03 -15.80 12.61
CA VAL A 140 6.38 -14.49 12.49
C VAL A 140 5.06 -14.65 11.75
N ASP A 141 3.96 -14.39 12.44
CA ASP A 141 2.66 -14.20 11.82
C ASP A 141 2.65 -12.84 11.12
N LEU A 142 2.54 -12.84 9.80
CA LEU A 142 2.55 -11.62 8.99
C LEU A 142 1.19 -10.92 8.94
N ASP A 143 0.15 -11.60 9.41
CA ASP A 143 -1.22 -11.08 9.48
C ASP A 143 -1.86 -11.52 10.81
N PRO A 144 -1.32 -11.05 11.95
CA PRO A 144 -1.91 -11.38 13.24
C PRO A 144 -3.33 -10.80 13.30
N PRO A 145 -4.28 -11.53 13.89
CA PRO A 145 -5.63 -11.02 14.05
C PRO A 145 -5.59 -9.71 14.85
N VAL A 146 -6.31 -8.71 14.35
CA VAL A 146 -6.45 -7.41 15.02
C VAL A 146 -6.91 -7.64 16.45
N SER A 147 -6.13 -7.21 17.43
CA SER A 147 -6.47 -7.37 18.85
C SER A 147 -7.75 -6.58 19.18
N ALA A 148 -8.50 -7.01 20.20
CA ALA A 148 -9.69 -6.30 20.64
C ALA A 148 -9.40 -4.85 21.09
N ALA A 149 -8.19 -4.57 21.57
CA ALA A 149 -7.75 -3.22 21.93
C ALA A 149 -7.51 -2.36 20.68
N GLU A 150 -6.85 -2.91 19.69
CA GLU A 150 -6.58 -2.26 18.41
C GLU A 150 -7.88 -2.01 17.64
N ALA A 151 -8.79 -2.97 17.61
CA ALA A 151 -10.11 -2.79 17.01
C ALA A 151 -10.87 -1.62 17.63
N ARG A 152 -10.88 -1.53 18.98
CA ARG A 152 -11.52 -0.42 19.70
C ARG A 152 -10.87 0.92 19.41
N LEU A 153 -9.54 0.97 19.29
CA LEU A 153 -8.82 2.20 18.94
C LEU A 153 -9.18 2.64 17.54
N LEU A 154 -9.18 1.74 16.56
CA LEU A 154 -9.56 2.05 15.19
C LEU A 154 -11.00 2.55 15.08
N ASP A 155 -11.93 1.93 15.81
CA ASP A 155 -13.34 2.35 15.84
C ASP A 155 -13.49 3.76 16.47
N ALA A 156 -12.75 4.06 17.55
CA ALA A 156 -12.74 5.39 18.15
C ALA A 156 -12.21 6.46 17.20
N ILE A 157 -11.09 6.19 16.51
CA ILE A 157 -10.53 7.10 15.51
C ILE A 157 -11.50 7.29 14.33
N ALA A 158 -12.08 6.21 13.82
CA ALA A 158 -13.05 6.29 12.71
C ALA A 158 -14.24 7.18 13.07
N LYS A 159 -14.76 7.07 14.30
CA LYS A 159 -15.85 7.92 14.80
C LYS A 159 -15.46 9.41 14.84
N GLU A 160 -14.25 9.73 15.29
CA GLU A 160 -13.76 11.12 15.29
C GLU A 160 -13.55 11.67 13.87
N LEU A 161 -13.26 10.81 12.90
CA LEU A 161 -13.15 11.16 11.48
C LEU A 161 -14.51 11.22 10.74
N GLY A 162 -15.63 11.14 11.45
CA GLY A 162 -16.98 11.24 10.88
C GLY A 162 -17.56 9.91 10.40
N GLY A 163 -16.98 8.79 10.79
CA GLY A 163 -17.56 7.44 10.59
C GLY A 163 -18.78 7.22 11.50
N VAL A 164 -19.73 6.43 11.01
CA VAL A 164 -20.94 6.02 11.75
C VAL A 164 -20.66 4.79 12.60
#